data_dad8caf80010ed2e1b5e64972943038d
#
_entry.id   dad8caf80010ed2e1b5e64972943038d
#
_cell.length_a   1.000
_cell.length_b   1.000
_cell.length_c   1.000
_cell.angle_alpha   90.00
_cell.angle_beta   90.00
_cell.angle_gamma   90.00
#
_symmetry.space_group_name_H-M   'P 1'
#
loop_
_entity.id
_entity.type
_entity.pdbx_description
1 polymer ?
#
loop_
_entity_poly.entity_id
_entity_poly.type
_entity_poly.pdbx_seq_one_letter_code
_entity_poly.pdbx_strand_id
1 'polypeptide(L)'
;RALLRIDRHIDAETGFQCKDAQGIAFHDVTIDTKKGPALTCVNTRNLEIDGFRTGKAHADAAVIDLTDVQGVYIHGCWAGPETGVFLSLKGQASRDVMLQANHLGSASVSVAVDEAVPTSAVKKE
;
A
#
# COMPACT_ATOMS: atom_id res chain seq x y z
N ARG A 1 4.59 13.97 -17.05
CA ARG A 1 4.27 13.14 -15.87
C ARG A 1 2.76 13.07 -15.71
N ALA A 2 2.26 11.86 -15.61
CA ALA A 2 0.84 11.63 -15.36
C ALA A 2 0.56 11.56 -13.86
N LEU A 3 -0.58 12.09 -13.43
CA LEU A 3 -1.06 12.00 -12.07
C LEU A 3 -2.45 11.37 -12.08
N LEU A 4 -2.59 10.23 -11.39
CA LEU A 4 -3.88 9.60 -11.19
C LEU A 4 -4.29 9.79 -9.74
N ARG A 5 -5.49 10.34 -9.54
CA ARG A 5 -6.05 10.54 -8.21
C ARG A 5 -7.37 9.78 -8.10
N ILE A 6 -7.47 8.99 -7.04
CA ILE A 6 -8.68 8.20 -6.74
C ILE A 6 -9.11 8.54 -5.33
N ASP A 7 -10.39 8.86 -5.13
CA ASP A 7 -10.92 9.27 -3.84
C ASP A 7 -12.33 8.72 -3.61
N ARG A 8 -12.48 7.39 -3.61
CA ARG A 8 -13.78 6.77 -3.44
C ARG A 8 -13.71 5.36 -2.85
N HIS A 9 -14.89 4.79 -2.59
CA HIS A 9 -15.02 3.41 -2.17
C HIS A 9 -15.23 2.50 -3.38
N ILE A 10 -14.49 1.41 -3.44
CA ILE A 10 -14.54 0.44 -4.53
C ILE A 10 -14.67 -0.96 -3.93
N ASP A 11 -15.67 -1.72 -4.41
CA ASP A 11 -15.77 -3.15 -4.18
C ASP A 11 -15.36 -3.87 -5.45
N ALA A 12 -14.44 -4.81 -5.36
CA ALA A 12 -13.89 -5.47 -6.53
C ALA A 12 -13.56 -6.94 -6.25
N GLU A 13 -13.49 -7.72 -7.31
CA GLU A 13 -13.04 -9.11 -7.23
C GLU A 13 -11.56 -9.16 -6.84
N THR A 14 -10.74 -8.40 -7.56
CA THR A 14 -9.34 -8.16 -7.26
C THR A 14 -9.10 -6.66 -7.15
N GLY A 15 -8.05 -6.27 -6.46
CA GLY A 15 -7.80 -4.86 -6.19
C GLY A 15 -7.30 -4.07 -7.39
N PHE A 16 -7.01 -2.82 -7.14
CA PHE A 16 -6.39 -1.93 -8.13
C PHE A 16 -4.95 -2.36 -8.37
N GLN A 17 -4.57 -2.45 -9.62
CA GLN A 17 -3.20 -2.82 -9.99
C GLN A 17 -2.56 -1.73 -10.83
N CYS A 18 -1.29 -1.47 -10.53
CA CYS A 18 -0.51 -0.41 -11.11
C CYS A 18 0.87 -0.99 -11.44
N LYS A 19 1.33 -0.80 -12.67
CA LYS A 19 2.61 -1.33 -13.09
C LYS A 19 3.32 -0.37 -14.02
N ASP A 20 4.62 -0.22 -13.84
CA ASP A 20 5.47 0.62 -14.69
C ASP A 20 4.93 2.06 -14.75
N ALA A 21 4.51 2.59 -13.61
CA ALA A 21 3.85 3.87 -13.53
C ALA A 21 4.67 4.90 -12.75
N GLN A 22 4.32 6.16 -12.90
CA GLN A 22 5.00 7.25 -12.23
C GLN A 22 4.02 8.39 -11.94
N GLY A 23 4.08 8.93 -10.72
CA GLY A 23 3.27 10.08 -10.35
C GLY A 23 1.81 9.73 -10.09
N ILE A 24 1.56 8.77 -9.19
CA ILE A 24 0.21 8.34 -8.84
C ILE A 24 -0.08 8.73 -7.40
N ALA A 25 -1.29 9.22 -7.16
CA ALA A 25 -1.75 9.54 -5.82
C ALA A 25 -3.13 8.94 -5.56
N PHE A 26 -3.27 8.34 -4.38
CA PHE A 26 -4.54 7.82 -3.85
C PHE A 26 -4.90 8.66 -2.64
N HIS A 27 -6.10 9.23 -2.62
CA HIS A 27 -6.59 10.05 -1.50
C HIS A 27 -7.94 9.56 -1.04
N ASP A 28 -8.06 9.22 0.25
CA ASP A 28 -9.31 8.81 0.87
C ASP A 28 -10.00 7.67 0.13
N VAL A 29 -9.24 6.62 -0.16
CA VAL A 29 -9.71 5.48 -0.93
C VAL A 29 -10.00 4.31 0.00
N THR A 30 -11.17 3.69 -0.19
CA THR A 30 -11.51 2.43 0.45
C THR A 30 -11.69 1.39 -0.66
N ILE A 31 -10.90 0.33 -0.62
CA ILE A 31 -11.00 -0.76 -1.58
C ILE A 31 -11.20 -2.07 -0.83
N ASP A 32 -12.28 -2.76 -1.12
CA ASP A 32 -12.56 -4.09 -0.59
C ASP A 32 -12.49 -5.09 -1.73
N THR A 33 -11.73 -6.16 -1.54
CA THR A 33 -11.53 -7.20 -2.55
C THR A 33 -12.00 -8.54 -2.01
N LYS A 34 -12.40 -9.42 -2.91
CA LYS A 34 -12.73 -10.79 -2.56
C LYS A 34 -11.48 -11.64 -2.41
N LYS A 35 -10.43 -11.34 -3.14
CA LYS A 35 -9.15 -12.04 -3.02
C LYS A 35 -8.00 -11.14 -3.45
N GLY A 36 -6.86 -11.37 -2.84
CA GLY A 36 -5.64 -10.65 -3.16
C GLY A 36 -5.56 -9.28 -2.50
N PRO A 37 -4.48 -8.56 -2.74
CA PRO A 37 -4.31 -7.21 -2.19
C PRO A 37 -5.34 -6.23 -2.72
N ALA A 38 -5.69 -5.23 -1.90
CA ALA A 38 -6.55 -4.15 -2.33
C ALA A 38 -5.83 -3.23 -3.34
N LEU A 39 -4.53 -3.05 -3.14
CA LEU A 39 -3.69 -2.25 -4.03
C LEU A 39 -2.39 -2.99 -4.28
N THR A 40 -2.00 -3.15 -5.55
CA THR A 40 -0.73 -3.73 -5.93
C THR A 40 -0.02 -2.76 -6.88
N CYS A 41 1.22 -2.38 -6.54
CA CYS A 41 2.04 -1.53 -7.39
C CYS A 41 3.37 -2.23 -7.66
N VAL A 42 3.76 -2.31 -8.92
CA VAL A 42 5.01 -2.92 -9.35
C VAL A 42 5.77 -1.93 -10.22
N ASN A 43 7.05 -1.75 -9.92
CA ASN A 43 7.92 -0.85 -10.68
C ASN A 43 7.29 0.55 -10.82
N THR A 44 6.97 1.14 -9.67
CA THR A 44 6.24 2.41 -9.61
C THR A 44 7.09 3.44 -8.88
N ARG A 45 7.08 4.68 -9.36
CA ARG A 45 7.82 5.78 -8.77
C ARG A 45 6.90 6.94 -8.44
N ASN A 46 7.26 7.69 -7.40
CA ASN A 46 6.52 8.88 -6.96
C ASN A 46 5.06 8.54 -6.69
N LEU A 47 4.87 7.67 -5.70
CA LEU A 47 3.57 7.16 -5.30
C LEU A 47 3.18 7.78 -3.97
N GLU A 48 1.98 8.33 -3.90
CA GLU A 48 1.42 8.80 -2.63
C GLU A 48 0.15 8.02 -2.31
N ILE A 49 0.06 7.52 -1.08
CA ILE A 49 -1.10 6.80 -0.59
C ILE A 49 -1.54 7.49 0.70
N ASP A 50 -2.64 8.22 0.62
CA ASP A 50 -3.16 9.03 1.71
C ASP A 50 -4.57 8.57 2.07
N GLY A 51 -4.78 8.17 3.32
CA GLY A 51 -6.10 7.80 3.81
C GLY A 51 -6.64 6.50 3.25
N PHE A 52 -5.79 5.56 2.90
CA PHE A 52 -6.21 4.28 2.33
C PHE A 52 -6.69 3.34 3.44
N ARG A 53 -7.79 2.64 3.17
CA ARG A 53 -8.34 1.67 4.11
C ARG A 53 -9.16 0.59 3.39
N THR A 54 -9.48 -0.48 4.12
CA THR A 54 -10.47 -1.46 3.70
C THR A 54 -11.68 -1.31 4.60
N GLY A 55 -12.89 -1.56 4.06
CA GLY A 55 -14.13 -1.53 4.84
C GLY A 55 -14.51 -2.89 5.41
N LYS A 56 -13.87 -3.96 4.93
CA LYS A 56 -14.16 -5.33 5.33
C LYS A 56 -12.88 -6.02 5.80
N ALA A 57 -13.02 -7.22 6.38
CA ALA A 57 -11.88 -8.04 6.78
C ALA A 57 -10.94 -8.28 5.60
N HIS A 58 -9.63 -8.27 5.86
CA HIS A 58 -8.61 -8.47 4.83
C HIS A 58 -7.45 -9.26 5.43
N ALA A 59 -7.68 -10.55 5.63
CA ALA A 59 -6.72 -11.41 6.35
C ALA A 59 -5.85 -12.28 5.44
N ASP A 60 -6.29 -12.55 4.21
CA ASP A 60 -5.64 -13.55 3.35
C ASP A 60 -4.44 -13.02 2.57
N ALA A 61 -4.37 -11.72 2.37
CA ALA A 61 -3.29 -11.08 1.62
C ALA A 61 -2.99 -9.71 2.22
N ALA A 62 -1.86 -9.12 1.86
CA ALA A 62 -1.57 -7.75 2.26
C ALA A 62 -2.61 -6.80 1.68
N VAL A 63 -2.94 -5.74 2.41
CA VAL A 63 -3.84 -4.70 1.89
C VAL A 63 -3.15 -3.97 0.74
N ILE A 64 -1.91 -3.56 0.96
CA ILE A 64 -1.09 -2.88 -0.03
C ILE A 64 0.15 -3.73 -0.28
N ASP A 65 0.37 -4.10 -1.54
CA ASP A 65 1.52 -4.91 -1.95
C ASP A 65 2.36 -4.12 -2.95
N LEU A 66 3.58 -3.78 -2.55
CA LEU A 66 4.48 -2.94 -3.33
C LEU A 66 5.74 -3.72 -3.69
N THR A 67 6.12 -3.72 -4.97
CA THR A 67 7.32 -4.38 -5.45
C THR A 67 8.12 -3.43 -6.34
N ASP A 68 9.40 -3.26 -6.03
CA ASP A 68 10.31 -2.40 -6.78
C ASP A 68 9.76 -0.98 -6.93
N VAL A 69 9.43 -0.35 -5.79
CA VAL A 69 8.87 0.99 -5.73
C VAL A 69 9.90 1.99 -5.22
N GLN A 70 9.84 3.22 -5.69
CA GLN A 70 10.77 4.27 -5.30
C GLN A 70 10.02 5.59 -5.10
N GLY A 71 10.32 6.28 -3.99
CA GLY A 71 9.70 7.55 -3.71
C GLY A 71 8.23 7.38 -3.33
N VAL A 72 7.96 6.67 -2.24
CA VAL A 72 6.59 6.35 -1.80
C VAL A 72 6.33 7.05 -0.47
N TYR A 73 5.20 7.72 -0.39
CA TYR A 73 4.75 8.35 0.84
C TYR A 73 3.38 7.79 1.22
N ILE A 74 3.34 7.09 2.35
CA ILE A 74 2.13 6.43 2.86
C ILE A 74 1.79 7.08 4.18
N HIS A 75 0.64 7.76 4.23
CA HIS A 75 0.26 8.49 5.43
C HIS A 75 -1.25 8.52 5.62
N GLY A 76 -1.66 8.69 6.88
CA GLY A 76 -3.06 8.78 7.23
C GLY A 76 -3.88 7.53 6.93
N CYS A 77 -3.25 6.39 6.71
CA CYS A 77 -3.92 5.16 6.40
C CYS A 77 -4.42 4.47 7.67
N TRP A 78 -5.39 3.61 7.51
CA TRP A 78 -6.06 2.95 8.63
C TRP A 78 -6.20 1.46 8.35
N ALA A 79 -5.69 0.63 9.26
CA ALA A 79 -5.93 -0.81 9.22
C ALA A 79 -7.18 -1.11 10.05
N GLY A 80 -8.21 -1.64 9.41
CA GLY A 80 -9.44 -2.03 10.08
C GLY A 80 -9.30 -3.33 10.83
N PRO A 81 -10.37 -3.74 11.56
CA PRO A 81 -10.39 -5.04 12.24
C PRO A 81 -10.19 -6.18 11.26
N GLU A 82 -9.61 -7.27 11.74
CA GLU A 82 -9.36 -8.48 10.94
C GLU A 82 -8.47 -8.22 9.72
N THR A 83 -7.51 -7.31 9.87
CA THR A 83 -6.46 -7.09 8.88
C THR A 83 -5.27 -7.97 9.22
N GLY A 84 -4.78 -8.73 8.23
CA GLY A 84 -3.54 -9.51 8.38
C GLY A 84 -2.33 -8.61 8.24
N VAL A 85 -1.72 -8.58 7.06
CA VAL A 85 -0.62 -7.67 6.75
C VAL A 85 -1.18 -6.41 6.10
N PHE A 86 -0.82 -5.22 6.61
CA PHE A 86 -1.29 -4.00 5.96
C PHE A 86 -0.45 -3.67 4.74
N LEU A 87 0.87 -3.61 4.90
CA LEU A 87 1.78 -3.28 3.81
C LEU A 87 2.81 -4.39 3.64
N SER A 88 2.95 -4.89 2.41
CA SER A 88 4.01 -5.81 2.02
C SER A 88 4.93 -5.10 1.04
N LEU A 89 6.22 -5.08 1.33
CA LEU A 89 7.22 -4.43 0.50
C LEU A 89 8.24 -5.46 0.03
N LYS A 90 8.43 -5.54 -1.28
CA LYS A 90 9.30 -6.52 -1.92
C LYS A 90 10.18 -5.85 -2.97
N GLY A 91 11.21 -6.56 -3.40
CA GLY A 91 12.05 -6.15 -4.52
C GLY A 91 13.28 -5.37 -4.08
N GLN A 92 14.43 -5.74 -4.65
CA GLN A 92 15.71 -5.13 -4.28
C GLN A 92 15.84 -3.68 -4.77
N ALA A 93 15.02 -3.26 -5.72
CA ALA A 93 15.02 -1.88 -6.21
C ALA A 93 14.17 -0.94 -5.34
N SER A 94 13.42 -1.45 -4.36
CA SER A 94 12.60 -0.63 -3.49
C SER A 94 13.46 0.26 -2.60
N ARG A 95 13.11 1.55 -2.54
CA ARG A 95 13.82 2.53 -1.73
C ARG A 95 12.96 3.76 -1.52
N ASP A 96 13.31 4.56 -0.51
CA ASP A 96 12.67 5.83 -0.22
C ASP A 96 11.16 5.66 0.01
N VAL A 97 10.83 4.76 0.93
CA VAL A 97 9.44 4.51 1.35
C VAL A 97 9.25 5.11 2.74
N MET A 98 8.38 6.10 2.85
CA MET A 98 8.10 6.79 4.11
C MET A 98 6.70 6.45 4.57
N LEU A 99 6.58 5.98 5.83
CA LEU A 99 5.29 5.79 6.50
C LEU A 99 5.18 6.81 7.62
N GLN A 100 4.09 7.58 7.64
CA GLN A 100 3.91 8.62 8.64
C GLN A 100 2.44 8.72 9.05
N ALA A 101 2.19 8.82 10.34
CA ALA A 101 0.85 9.08 10.88
C ALA A 101 -0.20 8.05 10.43
N ASN A 102 0.19 6.80 10.27
CA ASN A 102 -0.73 5.72 9.94
C ASN A 102 -1.25 5.05 11.21
N HIS A 103 -2.47 4.58 11.15
CA HIS A 103 -3.13 3.92 12.28
C HIS A 103 -3.27 2.43 11.96
N LEU A 104 -2.22 1.66 12.21
CA LEU A 104 -2.10 0.26 11.77
C LEU A 104 -2.17 -0.75 12.92
N GLY A 105 -2.60 -0.31 14.10
CA GLY A 105 -2.60 -1.16 15.29
C GLY A 105 -3.48 -2.40 15.21
N SER A 106 -4.52 -2.38 14.36
CA SER A 106 -5.41 -3.53 14.18
C SER A 106 -4.86 -4.58 13.21
N ALA A 107 -3.79 -4.29 12.49
CA ALA A 107 -3.16 -5.27 11.61
C ALA A 107 -2.32 -6.25 12.43
N SER A 108 -2.34 -7.52 12.06
CA SER A 108 -1.47 -8.53 12.67
C SER A 108 -0.01 -8.19 12.40
N VAL A 109 0.28 -7.71 11.19
CA VAL A 109 1.60 -7.20 10.81
C VAL A 109 1.39 -5.87 10.12
N SER A 110 1.97 -4.80 10.67
CA SER A 110 1.82 -3.48 10.05
C SER A 110 2.56 -3.40 8.73
N VAL A 111 3.82 -3.83 8.72
CA VAL A 111 4.67 -3.80 7.54
C VAL A 111 5.49 -5.08 7.48
N ALA A 112 5.38 -5.82 6.38
CA ALA A 112 6.19 -6.99 6.10
C ALA A 112 7.19 -6.60 5.01
N VAL A 113 8.48 -6.66 5.32
CA VAL A 113 9.55 -6.28 4.40
C VAL A 113 10.31 -7.54 4.00
N ASP A 114 10.36 -7.82 2.70
CA ASP A 114 11.10 -8.96 2.19
C ASP A 114 12.61 -8.73 2.35
N GLU A 115 13.35 -9.82 2.52
CA GLU A 115 14.79 -9.74 2.78
C GLU A 115 15.58 -9.11 1.64
N ALA A 116 15.06 -9.14 0.41
CA ALA A 116 15.70 -8.52 -0.75
C ALA A 116 15.66 -6.99 -0.69
N VAL A 117 14.78 -6.40 0.13
CA VAL A 117 14.66 -4.95 0.26
C VAL A 117 15.78 -4.42 1.14
N PRO A 118 16.49 -3.35 0.72
CA PRO A 118 17.53 -2.75 1.57
C PRO A 118 16.94 -2.28 2.90
N THR A 119 17.70 -2.47 3.98
CA THR A 119 17.23 -2.09 5.32
C THR A 119 16.95 -0.60 5.45
N SER A 120 17.61 0.22 4.66
CA SER A 120 17.42 1.68 4.67
C SER A 120 16.22 2.15 3.83
N ALA A 121 15.53 1.23 3.14
CA ALA A 121 14.49 1.61 2.20
C ALA A 121 13.26 2.20 2.87
N VAL A 122 12.94 1.77 4.09
CA VAL A 122 11.69 2.14 4.78
C VAL A 122 12.00 3.01 5.99
N LYS A 123 11.30 4.13 6.10
CA LYS A 123 11.31 4.99 7.29
C LYS A 123 9.90 5.10 7.85
N LYS A 124 9.79 5.00 9.16
CA LYS A 124 8.52 5.13 9.88
C LYS A 124 8.58 6.27 10.85
N GLU A 125 7.53 7.05 10.89
CA GLU A 125 7.38 8.13 11.86
C GLU A 125 5.97 8.19 12.40
#